data_44c71ffd45b5757090cf7de4b8b27d00
#
_entry.id   44c71ffd45b5757090cf7de4b8b27d00
#
_cell.length_a   1.000
_cell.length_b   1.000
_cell.length_c   1.000
_cell.angle_alpha   90.00
_cell.angle_beta   90.00
_cell.angle_gamma   90.00
#
_symmetry.space_group_name_H-M   'P 1'
#
loop_
_entity.id
_entity.type
_entity.pdbx_description
1 polymer ?
#
loop_
_entity_poly.entity_id
_entity_poly.type
_entity_poly.pdbx_seq_one_letter_code
_entity_poly.pdbx_strand_id
1 'polypeptide(L)'
;MNQEKLIQIKNLKTFFNTEAGIAKAVNDVSFDIYKGEVLGIVGESGSGKSVTSMSINRLIPNPPGEIVNGEILYNGEDLLKLSYDEMSRIRGKDISMIFQEPMTSLNPVLRVRTQMNEILVKHDGLTEEDATQKSIEMLDKVGIPEPSRRINDYPHQFSGGMRQRIMIAMALQCNPALLIADEPTTALDVTIQAQILDLMMDLKESRGDSAILLITHDLAVIAETCDRVIVMYGGVIQEIASIFDLFKNPTSPYTKALMDSIPKMDVKSDRLRALKGMVPSILELGDECKLCSRFDPEDCACCGTKIEPELAEVSPGHFARVSKEFLV
;
A
#
# COMPACT_ATOMS: atom_id res chain seq x y z
N MET A 1 20.23 -13.28 7.79
CA MET A 1 20.39 -13.52 6.35
C MET A 1 20.23 -12.18 5.65
N ASN A 2 21.16 -11.80 4.73
CA ASN A 2 20.93 -10.59 3.92
C ASN A 2 19.76 -10.88 2.97
N GLN A 3 18.58 -10.38 3.27
CA GLN A 3 17.46 -10.46 2.36
C GLN A 3 17.76 -9.54 1.16
N GLU A 4 17.51 -10.02 -0.05
CA GLU A 4 17.72 -9.26 -1.28
C GLU A 4 16.61 -8.21 -1.42
N LYS A 5 17.00 -6.95 -1.63
CA LYS A 5 16.06 -5.85 -1.79
C LYS A 5 15.46 -5.85 -3.20
N LEU A 6 14.15 -5.86 -3.29
CA LEU A 6 13.42 -5.74 -4.55
C LEU A 6 13.20 -4.26 -4.90
N ILE A 7 12.73 -3.49 -3.93
CA ILE A 7 12.53 -2.03 -4.05
C ILE A 7 13.28 -1.33 -2.92
N GLN A 8 13.93 -0.22 -3.24
CA GLN A 8 14.49 0.71 -2.25
C GLN A 8 13.91 2.09 -2.47
N ILE A 9 13.28 2.65 -1.47
CA ILE A 9 12.77 4.02 -1.49
C ILE A 9 13.66 4.85 -0.56
N LYS A 10 14.18 5.97 -1.10
CA LYS A 10 15.08 6.85 -0.36
C LYS A 10 14.61 8.29 -0.45
N ASN A 11 14.38 8.91 0.71
CA ASN A 11 14.03 10.32 0.89
C ASN A 11 12.91 10.81 -0.05
N LEU A 12 11.90 9.96 -0.26
CA LEU A 12 10.78 10.24 -1.16
C LEU A 12 9.97 11.41 -0.64
N LYS A 13 9.75 12.41 -1.52
CA LYS A 13 8.88 13.56 -1.26
C LYS A 13 7.92 13.74 -2.42
N THR A 14 6.62 13.63 -2.13
CA THR A 14 5.55 13.85 -3.10
C THR A 14 4.59 14.90 -2.58
N PHE A 15 4.51 16.02 -3.28
CA PHE A 15 3.75 17.20 -2.90
C PHE A 15 2.65 17.50 -3.90
N PHE A 16 1.60 18.17 -3.44
CA PHE A 16 0.51 18.64 -4.29
C PHE A 16 0.36 20.15 -4.18
N ASN A 17 0.38 20.83 -5.32
CA ASN A 17 0.13 22.27 -5.40
C ASN A 17 -1.38 22.49 -5.44
N THR A 18 -1.94 23.02 -4.34
CA THR A 18 -3.36 23.34 -4.20
C THR A 18 -3.58 24.85 -4.08
N GLU A 19 -4.81 25.31 -4.29
CA GLU A 19 -5.17 26.74 -4.09
C GLU A 19 -4.89 27.21 -2.64
N ALA A 20 -4.99 26.29 -1.66
CA ALA A 20 -4.75 26.59 -0.25
C ALA A 20 -3.27 26.48 0.18
N GLY A 21 -2.38 26.06 -0.72
CA GLY A 21 -0.95 25.90 -0.45
C GLY A 21 -0.38 24.56 -0.88
N ILE A 22 0.84 24.26 -0.48
CA ILE A 22 1.57 23.02 -0.81
C ILE A 22 1.23 21.95 0.22
N ALA A 23 0.54 20.89 -0.23
CA ALA A 23 0.25 19.71 0.58
C ALA A 23 1.42 18.73 0.48
N LYS A 24 2.18 18.55 1.57
CA LYS A 24 3.32 17.61 1.67
C LYS A 24 2.82 16.19 1.96
N ALA A 25 2.16 15.55 0.98
CA ALA A 25 1.45 14.29 1.17
C ALA A 25 2.39 13.11 1.51
N VAL A 26 3.62 13.12 1.01
CA VAL A 26 4.71 12.23 1.41
C VAL A 26 5.93 13.11 1.64
N ASN A 27 6.53 13.05 2.82
CA ASN A 27 7.62 13.93 3.20
C ASN A 27 8.75 13.15 3.86
N ASP A 28 9.83 12.91 3.11
CA ASP A 28 11.05 12.25 3.56
C ASP A 28 10.83 10.78 4.00
N VAL A 29 10.19 10.00 3.14
CA VAL A 29 9.88 8.58 3.38
C VAL A 29 10.99 7.72 2.79
N SER A 30 11.56 6.82 3.62
CA SER A 30 12.60 5.87 3.21
C SER A 30 12.31 4.49 3.80
N PHE A 31 12.27 3.47 2.94
CA PHE A 31 12.13 2.06 3.35
C PHE A 31 12.50 1.12 2.20
N ASP A 32 12.70 -0.15 2.54
CA ASP A 32 13.00 -1.21 1.58
C ASP A 32 11.85 -2.23 1.54
N ILE A 33 11.61 -2.81 0.37
CA ILE A 33 10.79 -4.02 0.18
C ILE A 33 11.73 -5.13 -0.25
N TYR A 34 11.68 -6.27 0.44
CA TYR A 34 12.53 -7.42 0.15
C TYR A 34 11.81 -8.41 -0.75
N LYS A 35 12.59 -9.21 -1.51
CA LYS A 35 12.05 -10.32 -2.30
C LYS A 35 11.36 -11.33 -1.39
N GLY A 36 10.19 -11.80 -1.82
CA GLY A 36 9.38 -12.76 -1.06
C GLY A 36 8.67 -12.19 0.17
N GLU A 37 8.77 -10.87 0.44
CA GLU A 37 8.19 -10.21 1.61
C GLU A 37 6.73 -9.80 1.36
N VAL A 38 5.93 -9.83 2.42
CA VAL A 38 4.67 -9.09 2.53
C VAL A 38 4.88 -7.92 3.48
N LEU A 39 4.98 -6.71 2.92
CA LEU A 39 5.14 -5.48 3.69
C LEU A 39 3.81 -4.76 3.81
N GLY A 40 3.35 -4.56 5.04
CA GLY A 40 2.14 -3.79 5.33
C GLY A 40 2.41 -2.29 5.43
N ILE A 41 1.48 -1.46 4.98
CA ILE A 41 1.44 -0.02 5.32
C ILE A 41 0.10 0.29 5.96
N VAL A 42 0.13 0.80 7.19
CA VAL A 42 -1.07 1.19 7.95
C VAL A 42 -1.04 2.65 8.36
N GLY A 43 -2.20 3.19 8.69
CA GLY A 43 -2.39 4.55 9.19
C GLY A 43 -3.76 5.09 8.82
N GLU A 44 -4.16 6.19 9.42
CA GLU A 44 -5.47 6.83 9.15
C GLU A 44 -5.55 7.36 7.72
N SER A 45 -6.77 7.67 7.26
CA SER A 45 -6.99 8.31 5.95
C SER A 45 -6.20 9.63 5.86
N GLY A 46 -5.60 9.92 4.71
CA GLY A 46 -4.75 11.09 4.52
C GLY A 46 -3.33 10.99 5.08
N SER A 47 -2.90 9.84 5.63
CA SER A 47 -1.54 9.65 6.15
C SER A 47 -0.44 9.53 5.08
N GLY A 48 -0.79 9.47 3.78
CA GLY A 48 0.17 9.40 2.67
C GLY A 48 0.39 8.01 2.06
N LYS A 49 -0.29 6.96 2.55
CA LYS A 49 -0.12 5.56 2.10
C LYS A 49 -0.31 5.37 0.60
N SER A 50 -1.49 5.74 0.08
CA SER A 50 -1.81 5.62 -1.35
C SER A 50 -0.94 6.53 -2.22
N VAL A 51 -0.54 7.69 -1.73
CA VAL A 51 0.39 8.58 -2.45
C VAL A 51 1.77 7.94 -2.53
N THR A 52 2.24 7.29 -1.46
CA THR A 52 3.50 6.54 -1.47
C THR A 52 3.48 5.42 -2.50
N SER A 53 2.42 4.61 -2.53
CA SER A 53 2.28 3.51 -3.48
C SER A 53 2.16 3.98 -4.93
N MET A 54 1.37 5.03 -5.18
CA MET A 54 1.27 5.64 -6.52
C MET A 54 2.59 6.26 -6.98
N SER A 55 3.41 6.76 -6.06
CA SER A 55 4.74 7.30 -6.39
C SER A 55 5.68 6.21 -6.90
N ILE A 56 5.62 4.97 -6.36
CA ILE A 56 6.42 3.84 -6.84
C ILE A 56 6.16 3.58 -8.32
N ASN A 57 4.89 3.58 -8.71
CA ASN A 57 4.48 3.37 -10.10
C ASN A 57 4.46 4.67 -10.95
N ARG A 58 4.90 5.81 -10.39
CA ARG A 58 4.84 7.12 -11.06
C ARG A 58 3.45 7.43 -11.63
N LEU A 59 2.41 7.16 -10.83
CA LEU A 59 1.00 7.39 -11.17
C LEU A 59 0.45 8.67 -10.54
N ILE A 60 1.30 9.49 -9.94
CA ILE A 60 0.91 10.81 -9.40
C ILE A 60 0.55 11.72 -10.57
N PRO A 61 -0.70 12.25 -10.61
CA PRO A 61 -1.10 13.17 -11.67
C PRO A 61 -0.34 14.49 -11.55
N ASN A 62 0.32 14.90 -12.61
CA ASN A 62 1.08 16.15 -12.67
C ASN A 62 0.54 17.04 -13.82
N PRO A 63 -0.03 18.23 -13.53
CA PRO A 63 -0.40 18.75 -12.22
C PRO A 63 -1.63 18.08 -11.60
N PRO A 64 -1.96 18.21 -10.29
CA PRO A 64 -1.34 19.11 -9.30
C PRO A 64 -0.21 18.49 -8.48
N GLY A 65 0.04 17.16 -8.58
CA GLY A 65 1.03 16.45 -7.80
C GLY A 65 2.40 16.40 -8.47
N GLU A 66 3.45 16.31 -7.68
CA GLU A 66 4.83 16.19 -8.15
C GLU A 66 5.68 15.39 -7.16
N ILE A 67 6.52 14.48 -7.67
CA ILE A 67 7.59 13.85 -6.90
C ILE A 67 8.77 14.82 -6.92
N VAL A 68 8.93 15.59 -5.83
CA VAL A 68 9.90 16.69 -5.77
C VAL A 68 11.29 16.24 -5.37
N ASN A 69 11.43 15.09 -4.72
CA ASN A 69 12.72 14.53 -4.30
C ASN A 69 12.62 13.03 -4.05
N GLY A 70 13.77 12.37 -4.05
CA GLY A 70 13.94 10.97 -3.68
C GLY A 70 14.45 10.10 -4.81
N GLU A 71 14.68 8.83 -4.48
CA GLU A 71 15.02 7.76 -5.41
C GLU A 71 14.09 6.57 -5.16
N ILE A 72 13.68 5.89 -6.22
CA ILE A 72 12.92 4.63 -6.16
C ILE A 72 13.66 3.61 -7.02
N LEU A 73 14.44 2.74 -6.36
CA LEU A 73 15.25 1.76 -7.04
C LEU A 73 14.51 0.43 -7.14
N TYR A 74 14.33 -0.08 -8.34
CA TYR A 74 13.86 -1.43 -8.64
C TYR A 74 15.03 -2.24 -9.19
N ASN A 75 15.45 -3.30 -8.51
CA ASN A 75 16.65 -4.08 -8.86
C ASN A 75 17.91 -3.20 -9.11
N GLY A 76 18.00 -2.07 -8.39
CA GLY A 76 19.13 -1.13 -8.50
C GLY A 76 18.97 -0.03 -9.57
N GLU A 77 17.92 -0.06 -10.39
CA GLU A 77 17.61 0.96 -11.39
C GLU A 77 16.60 1.98 -10.85
N ASP A 78 16.88 3.27 -11.00
CA ASP A 78 16.02 4.34 -10.49
C ASP A 78 14.81 4.57 -11.40
N LEU A 79 13.63 4.14 -10.95
CA LEU A 79 12.37 4.27 -11.68
C LEU A 79 12.03 5.73 -12.01
N LEU A 80 12.49 6.70 -11.21
CA LEU A 80 12.18 8.11 -11.44
C LEU A 80 12.91 8.68 -12.65
N LYS A 81 14.02 8.05 -13.07
CA LYS A 81 14.85 8.48 -14.21
C LYS A 81 14.46 7.81 -15.54
N LEU A 82 13.63 6.76 -15.49
CA LEU A 82 13.19 6.05 -16.67
C LEU A 82 12.32 6.94 -17.58
N SER A 83 12.42 6.73 -18.89
CA SER A 83 11.48 7.28 -19.85
C SER A 83 10.06 6.71 -19.66
N TYR A 84 9.08 7.31 -20.29
CA TYR A 84 7.71 6.81 -20.26
C TYR A 84 7.60 5.39 -20.83
N ASP A 85 8.30 5.10 -21.93
CA ASP A 85 8.27 3.80 -22.60
C ASP A 85 8.93 2.70 -21.75
N GLU A 86 10.06 3.00 -21.08
CA GLU A 86 10.70 2.07 -20.16
C GLU A 86 9.81 1.77 -18.98
N MET A 87 9.22 2.80 -18.34
CA MET A 87 8.29 2.62 -17.24
C MET A 87 7.02 1.87 -17.65
N SER A 88 6.54 2.05 -18.91
CA SER A 88 5.39 1.33 -19.46
C SER A 88 5.64 -0.17 -19.63
N ARG A 89 6.90 -0.61 -19.75
CA ARG A 89 7.26 -2.04 -19.77
C ARG A 89 7.25 -2.68 -18.39
N ILE A 90 7.53 -1.90 -17.35
CA ILE A 90 7.56 -2.34 -15.95
C ILE A 90 6.15 -2.41 -15.37
N ARG A 91 5.33 -1.35 -15.63
CA ARG A 91 3.95 -1.26 -15.11
C ARG A 91 3.09 -2.40 -15.65
N GLY A 92 2.41 -3.11 -14.74
CA GLY A 92 1.50 -4.21 -15.06
C GLY A 92 2.21 -5.53 -15.32
N LYS A 93 3.52 -5.53 -15.60
CA LYS A 93 4.35 -6.73 -15.75
C LYS A 93 5.15 -7.05 -14.50
N ASP A 94 6.11 -6.17 -14.16
CA ASP A 94 7.00 -6.37 -13.02
C ASP A 94 6.43 -5.78 -11.74
N ILE A 95 5.81 -4.60 -11.84
CA ILE A 95 5.14 -3.91 -10.74
C ILE A 95 3.68 -3.69 -11.12
N SER A 96 2.79 -4.40 -10.46
CA SER A 96 1.35 -4.28 -10.66
C SER A 96 0.68 -3.61 -9.47
N MET A 97 -0.52 -3.04 -9.68
CA MET A 97 -1.24 -2.32 -8.65
C MET A 97 -2.74 -2.64 -8.67
N ILE A 98 -3.28 -2.95 -7.50
CA ILE A 98 -4.71 -3.00 -7.21
C ILE A 98 -5.08 -1.66 -6.59
N PHE A 99 -6.01 -0.94 -7.22
CA PHE A 99 -6.47 0.37 -6.77
C PHE A 99 -7.61 0.26 -5.77
N GLN A 100 -7.73 1.26 -4.90
CA GLN A 100 -8.77 1.34 -3.88
C GLN A 100 -10.19 1.37 -4.47
N GLU A 101 -10.40 2.03 -5.63
CA GLU A 101 -11.71 2.17 -6.26
C GLU A 101 -11.87 1.28 -7.50
N PRO A 102 -12.58 0.13 -7.40
CA PRO A 102 -12.80 -0.76 -8.55
C PRO A 102 -13.73 -0.17 -9.60
N MET A 103 -14.54 0.84 -9.23
CA MET A 103 -15.52 1.47 -10.13
C MET A 103 -14.88 2.32 -11.21
N THR A 104 -13.73 2.91 -10.94
CA THR A 104 -12.97 3.78 -11.84
C THR A 104 -11.84 3.05 -12.56
N SER A 105 -11.46 1.86 -12.08
CA SER A 105 -10.33 1.09 -12.61
C SER A 105 -10.64 0.33 -13.90
N LEU A 106 -11.90 -0.04 -14.12
CA LEU A 106 -12.35 -0.72 -15.34
C LEU A 106 -12.98 0.28 -16.32
N ASN A 107 -12.53 0.27 -17.57
CA ASN A 107 -13.13 1.08 -18.62
C ASN A 107 -14.55 0.58 -18.94
N PRO A 108 -15.62 1.36 -18.67
CA PRO A 108 -17.01 0.89 -18.78
C PRO A 108 -17.46 0.61 -20.22
N VAL A 109 -16.78 1.14 -21.22
CA VAL A 109 -17.14 0.96 -22.64
C VAL A 109 -16.36 -0.15 -23.34
N LEU A 110 -15.40 -0.80 -22.64
CA LEU A 110 -14.67 -1.96 -23.12
C LEU A 110 -15.13 -3.24 -22.41
N ARG A 111 -15.16 -4.36 -23.15
CA ARG A 111 -15.43 -5.66 -22.57
C ARG A 111 -14.28 -6.07 -21.63
N VAL A 112 -14.60 -6.90 -20.64
CA VAL A 112 -13.58 -7.45 -19.70
C VAL A 112 -12.48 -8.18 -20.48
N ARG A 113 -12.84 -9.01 -21.49
CA ARG A 113 -11.87 -9.68 -22.35
C ARG A 113 -10.85 -8.73 -22.95
N THR A 114 -11.30 -7.62 -23.53
CA THR A 114 -10.40 -6.65 -24.17
C THR A 114 -9.39 -6.09 -23.20
N GLN A 115 -9.84 -5.72 -21.98
CA GLN A 115 -8.99 -5.12 -20.95
C GLN A 115 -8.00 -6.12 -20.36
N MET A 116 -8.41 -7.36 -20.15
CA MET A 116 -7.53 -8.41 -19.66
C MET A 116 -6.51 -8.86 -20.71
N ASN A 117 -6.96 -9.12 -21.93
CA ASN A 117 -6.08 -9.57 -23.00
C ASN A 117 -5.01 -8.54 -23.37
N GLU A 118 -5.35 -7.24 -23.36
CA GLU A 118 -4.40 -6.17 -23.67
C GLU A 118 -3.12 -6.29 -22.84
N ILE A 119 -3.23 -6.62 -21.56
CA ILE A 119 -2.10 -6.77 -20.66
C ILE A 119 -1.21 -7.94 -21.09
N LEU A 120 -1.80 -9.10 -21.36
CA LEU A 120 -1.08 -10.31 -21.75
C LEU A 120 -0.46 -10.22 -23.15
N VAL A 121 -1.19 -9.65 -24.10
CA VAL A 121 -0.67 -9.42 -25.44
C VAL A 121 0.51 -8.44 -25.42
N LYS A 122 0.38 -7.35 -24.67
CA LYS A 122 1.42 -6.32 -24.57
C LYS A 122 2.68 -6.82 -23.86
N HIS A 123 2.54 -7.51 -22.75
CA HIS A 123 3.64 -7.83 -21.84
C HIS A 123 4.23 -9.22 -22.05
N ASP A 124 3.39 -10.21 -22.35
CA ASP A 124 3.81 -11.60 -22.55
C ASP A 124 3.87 -11.98 -24.05
N GLY A 125 3.40 -11.11 -24.94
CA GLY A 125 3.42 -11.35 -26.39
C GLY A 125 2.48 -12.48 -26.84
N LEU A 126 1.46 -12.80 -26.03
CA LEU A 126 0.51 -13.85 -26.34
C LEU A 126 -0.39 -13.50 -27.52
N THR A 127 -0.89 -14.54 -28.21
CA THR A 127 -1.99 -14.35 -29.17
C THR A 127 -3.27 -13.97 -28.43
N GLU A 128 -4.24 -13.37 -29.14
CA GLU A 128 -5.55 -13.04 -28.56
C GLU A 128 -6.29 -14.30 -28.02
N GLU A 129 -6.09 -15.45 -28.64
CA GLU A 129 -6.70 -16.71 -28.25
C GLU A 129 -6.08 -17.24 -26.94
N ASP A 130 -4.74 -17.28 -26.87
CA ASP A 130 -4.02 -17.71 -25.67
C ASP A 130 -4.25 -16.75 -24.49
N ALA A 131 -4.24 -15.43 -24.77
CA ALA A 131 -4.56 -14.41 -23.78
C ALA A 131 -5.98 -14.57 -23.22
N THR A 132 -6.97 -14.88 -24.10
CA THR A 132 -8.34 -15.12 -23.67
C THR A 132 -8.43 -16.35 -22.76
N GLN A 133 -7.76 -17.44 -23.12
CA GLN A 133 -7.77 -18.67 -22.31
C GLN A 133 -7.17 -18.40 -20.92
N LYS A 134 -6.00 -17.75 -20.86
CA LYS A 134 -5.34 -17.40 -19.60
C LYS A 134 -6.18 -16.42 -18.75
N SER A 135 -6.88 -15.48 -19.40
CA SER A 135 -7.81 -14.56 -18.74
C SER A 135 -9.01 -15.28 -18.14
N ILE A 136 -9.58 -16.29 -18.83
CA ILE A 136 -10.67 -17.13 -18.32
C ILE A 136 -10.22 -17.90 -17.07
N GLU A 137 -9.04 -18.49 -17.11
CA GLU A 137 -8.46 -19.22 -15.96
C GLU A 137 -8.26 -18.31 -14.76
N MET A 138 -7.80 -17.07 -14.98
CA MET A 138 -7.63 -16.10 -13.91
C MET A 138 -8.98 -15.63 -13.34
N LEU A 139 -9.99 -15.42 -14.18
CA LEU A 139 -11.34 -15.09 -13.72
C LEU A 139 -11.97 -16.23 -12.88
N ASP A 140 -11.68 -17.48 -13.23
CA ASP A 140 -12.12 -18.63 -12.44
C ASP A 140 -11.45 -18.64 -11.06
N LYS A 141 -10.12 -18.42 -11.00
CA LYS A 141 -9.37 -18.35 -9.75
C LYS A 141 -9.89 -17.27 -8.80
N VAL A 142 -10.30 -16.10 -9.30
CA VAL A 142 -10.92 -15.06 -8.47
C VAL A 142 -12.42 -15.29 -8.23
N GLY A 143 -12.96 -16.45 -8.59
CA GLY A 143 -14.33 -16.85 -8.31
C GLY A 143 -15.40 -16.08 -9.11
N ILE A 144 -15.11 -15.71 -10.35
CA ILE A 144 -16.15 -15.21 -11.27
C ILE A 144 -16.94 -16.39 -11.83
N PRO A 145 -18.27 -16.48 -11.61
CA PRO A 145 -19.06 -17.59 -12.13
C PRO A 145 -19.16 -17.52 -13.65
N GLU A 146 -19.18 -18.66 -14.33
CA GLU A 146 -19.26 -18.80 -15.81
C GLU A 146 -18.22 -17.95 -16.55
N PRO A 147 -16.89 -18.03 -16.22
CA PRO A 147 -15.88 -17.08 -16.69
C PRO A 147 -15.77 -17.06 -18.22
N SER A 148 -15.90 -18.22 -18.90
CA SER A 148 -15.83 -18.34 -20.36
C SER A 148 -16.93 -17.55 -21.10
N ARG A 149 -18.09 -17.39 -20.49
CA ARG A 149 -19.17 -16.57 -21.02
C ARG A 149 -19.00 -15.11 -20.64
N ARG A 150 -18.79 -14.87 -19.32
CA ARG A 150 -18.78 -13.54 -18.73
C ARG A 150 -17.59 -12.68 -19.11
N ILE A 151 -16.50 -13.26 -19.56
CA ILE A 151 -15.36 -12.50 -20.06
C ILE A 151 -15.76 -11.55 -21.22
N ASN A 152 -16.86 -11.86 -21.93
CA ASN A 152 -17.37 -11.02 -23.02
C ASN A 152 -18.32 -9.92 -22.55
N ASP A 153 -18.69 -9.88 -21.26
CA ASP A 153 -19.56 -8.89 -20.68
C ASP A 153 -18.81 -7.55 -20.45
N TYR A 154 -19.58 -6.46 -20.27
CA TYR A 154 -19.06 -5.16 -19.92
C TYR A 154 -19.03 -4.96 -18.40
N PRO A 155 -18.17 -4.08 -17.86
CA PRO A 155 -18.06 -3.88 -16.42
C PRO A 155 -19.38 -3.56 -15.71
N HIS A 156 -20.29 -2.83 -16.33
CA HIS A 156 -21.59 -2.50 -15.74
C HIS A 156 -22.53 -3.72 -15.54
N GLN A 157 -22.24 -4.86 -16.15
CA GLN A 157 -22.99 -6.11 -16.00
C GLN A 157 -22.55 -6.93 -14.79
N PHE A 158 -21.52 -6.47 -14.07
CA PHE A 158 -20.98 -7.10 -12.87
C PHE A 158 -21.33 -6.30 -11.61
N SER A 159 -21.50 -7.00 -10.48
CA SER A 159 -21.64 -6.37 -9.17
C SER A 159 -20.33 -5.65 -8.77
N GLY A 160 -20.37 -4.78 -7.75
CA GLY A 160 -19.19 -4.10 -7.24
C GLY A 160 -18.07 -5.06 -6.85
N GLY A 161 -18.38 -6.07 -6.04
CA GLY A 161 -17.41 -7.09 -5.63
C GLY A 161 -16.88 -7.94 -6.80
N MET A 162 -17.69 -8.19 -7.83
CA MET A 162 -17.19 -8.89 -9.03
C MET A 162 -16.24 -8.01 -9.84
N ARG A 163 -16.49 -6.71 -9.96
CA ARG A 163 -15.57 -5.76 -10.62
C ARG A 163 -14.24 -5.68 -9.88
N GLN A 164 -14.28 -5.68 -8.55
CA GLN A 164 -13.06 -5.72 -7.74
C GLN A 164 -12.27 -6.99 -7.98
N ARG A 165 -12.91 -8.17 -8.01
CA ARG A 165 -12.25 -9.43 -8.35
C ARG A 165 -11.66 -9.46 -9.76
N ILE A 166 -12.33 -8.85 -10.74
CA ILE A 166 -11.79 -8.69 -12.11
C ILE A 166 -10.55 -7.79 -12.10
N MET A 167 -10.58 -6.67 -11.39
CA MET A 167 -9.41 -5.79 -11.24
C MET A 167 -8.23 -6.51 -10.59
N ILE A 168 -8.47 -7.31 -9.56
CA ILE A 168 -7.46 -8.15 -8.92
C ILE A 168 -6.91 -9.19 -9.92
N ALA A 169 -7.79 -9.86 -10.69
CA ALA A 169 -7.39 -10.78 -11.74
C ALA A 169 -6.45 -10.12 -12.76
N MET A 170 -6.78 -8.90 -13.20
CA MET A 170 -5.94 -8.12 -14.12
C MET A 170 -4.57 -7.81 -13.52
N ALA A 171 -4.52 -7.45 -12.25
CA ALA A 171 -3.25 -7.13 -11.58
C ALA A 171 -2.33 -8.35 -11.42
N LEU A 172 -2.90 -9.54 -11.27
CA LEU A 172 -2.16 -10.77 -10.97
C LEU A 172 -1.76 -11.58 -12.22
N GLN A 173 -2.40 -11.35 -13.37
CA GLN A 173 -2.27 -12.26 -14.52
C GLN A 173 -0.88 -12.34 -15.16
N CYS A 174 -0.03 -11.32 -14.99
CA CYS A 174 1.38 -11.34 -15.41
C CYS A 174 2.34 -11.85 -14.34
N ASN A 175 1.83 -12.32 -13.19
CA ASN A 175 2.65 -12.79 -12.06
C ASN A 175 3.76 -11.81 -11.68
N PRO A 176 3.43 -10.59 -11.19
CA PRO A 176 4.37 -9.50 -10.99
C PRO A 176 5.42 -9.81 -9.91
N ALA A 177 6.60 -9.17 -10.01
CA ALA A 177 7.62 -9.22 -8.97
C ALA A 177 7.19 -8.43 -7.72
N LEU A 178 6.48 -7.31 -7.90
CA LEU A 178 5.85 -6.55 -6.84
C LEU A 178 4.37 -6.35 -7.13
N LEU A 179 3.52 -6.81 -6.23
CA LEU A 179 2.10 -6.46 -6.20
C LEU A 179 1.87 -5.36 -5.16
N ILE A 180 1.41 -4.20 -5.59
CA ILE A 180 0.93 -3.14 -4.70
C ILE A 180 -0.59 -3.30 -4.57
N ALA A 181 -1.08 -3.52 -3.36
CA ALA A 181 -2.49 -3.70 -3.08
C ALA A 181 -2.98 -2.57 -2.15
N ASP A 182 -3.64 -1.57 -2.73
CA ASP A 182 -4.15 -0.41 -1.99
C ASP A 182 -5.62 -0.64 -1.61
N GLU A 183 -5.86 -1.01 -0.37
CA GLU A 183 -7.16 -1.39 0.19
C GLU A 183 -7.92 -2.41 -0.69
N PRO A 184 -7.30 -3.56 -1.02
CA PRO A 184 -7.80 -4.45 -2.08
C PRO A 184 -9.15 -5.09 -1.78
N THR A 185 -9.62 -5.05 -0.53
CA THR A 185 -10.78 -5.80 -0.07
C THR A 185 -11.87 -4.92 0.57
N THR A 186 -11.75 -3.60 0.55
CA THR A 186 -12.65 -2.67 1.26
C THR A 186 -14.16 -2.80 0.87
N ALA A 187 -14.45 -3.23 -0.36
CA ALA A 187 -15.84 -3.41 -0.84
C ALA A 187 -16.30 -4.88 -0.89
N LEU A 188 -15.56 -5.80 -0.25
CA LEU A 188 -15.85 -7.23 -0.22
C LEU A 188 -16.41 -7.66 1.14
N ASP A 189 -17.23 -8.70 1.14
CA ASP A 189 -17.60 -9.39 2.38
C ASP A 189 -16.42 -10.20 2.94
N VAL A 190 -16.44 -10.49 4.24
CA VAL A 190 -15.34 -11.12 4.98
C VAL A 190 -14.88 -12.44 4.36
N THR A 191 -15.81 -13.24 3.84
CA THR A 191 -15.49 -14.53 3.23
C THR A 191 -14.72 -14.36 1.93
N ILE A 192 -15.16 -13.44 1.08
CA ILE A 192 -14.47 -13.12 -0.19
C ILE A 192 -13.14 -12.43 0.07
N GLN A 193 -13.08 -11.57 1.09
CA GLN A 193 -11.82 -10.93 1.51
C GLN A 193 -10.74 -11.98 1.82
N ALA A 194 -11.07 -13.00 2.64
CA ALA A 194 -10.14 -14.08 2.96
C ALA A 194 -9.68 -14.83 1.70
N GLN A 195 -10.60 -15.20 0.82
CA GLN A 195 -10.29 -15.90 -0.43
C GLN A 195 -9.35 -15.11 -1.35
N ILE A 196 -9.51 -13.79 -1.40
CA ILE A 196 -8.64 -12.92 -2.21
C ILE A 196 -7.26 -12.78 -1.60
N LEU A 197 -7.17 -12.66 -0.28
CA LEU A 197 -5.88 -12.62 0.43
C LEU A 197 -5.13 -13.95 0.22
N ASP A 198 -5.80 -15.08 0.39
CA ASP A 198 -5.22 -16.41 0.13
C ASP A 198 -4.71 -16.52 -1.30
N LEU A 199 -5.50 -16.10 -2.30
CA LEU A 199 -5.08 -16.10 -3.71
C LEU A 199 -3.82 -15.25 -3.95
N MET A 200 -3.73 -14.07 -3.31
CA MET A 200 -2.55 -13.21 -3.43
C MET A 200 -1.32 -13.88 -2.81
N MET A 201 -1.48 -14.58 -1.68
CA MET A 201 -0.39 -15.34 -1.05
C MET A 201 0.03 -16.53 -1.90
N ASP A 202 -0.90 -17.31 -2.44
CA ASP A 202 -0.61 -18.47 -3.32
C ASP A 202 0.19 -18.03 -4.56
N LEU A 203 -0.19 -16.91 -5.17
CA LEU A 203 0.52 -16.38 -6.34
C LEU A 203 1.91 -15.86 -5.99
N LYS A 204 2.06 -15.21 -4.83
CA LYS A 204 3.38 -14.82 -4.31
C LYS A 204 4.28 -16.05 -4.13
N GLU A 205 3.77 -17.10 -3.50
CA GLU A 205 4.52 -18.34 -3.25
C GLU A 205 4.89 -19.05 -4.55
N SER A 206 4.01 -19.04 -5.55
CA SER A 206 4.25 -19.69 -6.85
C SER A 206 5.46 -19.14 -7.59
N ARG A 207 5.80 -17.87 -7.40
CA ARG A 207 6.99 -17.21 -7.97
C ARG A 207 8.20 -17.32 -7.05
N GLY A 208 8.00 -17.37 -5.74
CA GLY A 208 9.05 -17.51 -4.73
C GLY A 208 9.83 -16.23 -4.40
N ASP A 209 9.98 -15.30 -5.36
CA ASP A 209 10.64 -13.99 -5.17
C ASP A 209 9.68 -12.80 -5.23
N SER A 210 8.39 -13.05 -5.46
CA SER A 210 7.35 -12.02 -5.53
C SER A 210 7.10 -11.40 -4.16
N ALA A 211 7.03 -10.06 -4.10
CA ALA A 211 6.69 -9.31 -2.91
C ALA A 211 5.30 -8.68 -3.01
N ILE A 212 4.68 -8.43 -1.86
CA ILE A 212 3.41 -7.72 -1.77
C ILE A 212 3.59 -6.49 -0.88
N LEU A 213 3.17 -5.33 -1.37
CA LEU A 213 2.98 -4.12 -0.58
C LEU A 213 1.49 -3.97 -0.30
N LEU A 214 1.08 -4.34 0.91
CA LEU A 214 -0.33 -4.34 1.32
C LEU A 214 -0.68 -3.08 2.12
N ILE A 215 -1.54 -2.25 1.57
CA ILE A 215 -2.06 -1.06 2.25
C ILE A 215 -3.47 -1.38 2.73
N THR A 216 -3.68 -1.23 4.03
CA THR A 216 -5.00 -1.41 4.65
C THR A 216 -5.09 -0.60 5.95
N HIS A 217 -6.29 -0.35 6.40
CA HIS A 217 -6.57 0.19 7.74
C HIS A 217 -6.91 -0.92 8.74
N ASP A 218 -7.01 -2.17 8.29
CA ASP A 218 -7.33 -3.33 9.14
C ASP A 218 -6.04 -3.96 9.68
N LEU A 219 -5.78 -3.73 10.96
CA LEU A 219 -4.62 -4.28 11.66
C LEU A 219 -4.71 -5.80 11.88
N ALA A 220 -5.92 -6.39 11.84
CA ALA A 220 -6.05 -7.84 11.94
C ALA A 220 -5.54 -8.51 10.64
N VAL A 221 -5.89 -7.96 9.49
CA VAL A 221 -5.36 -8.42 8.19
C VAL A 221 -3.83 -8.30 8.17
N ILE A 222 -3.28 -7.18 8.65
CA ILE A 222 -1.82 -6.98 8.72
C ILE A 222 -1.16 -8.00 9.63
N ALA A 223 -1.75 -8.28 10.81
CA ALA A 223 -1.21 -9.25 11.78
C ALA A 223 -1.17 -10.67 11.23
N GLU A 224 -2.11 -11.03 10.35
CA GLU A 224 -2.26 -12.36 9.79
C GLU A 224 -1.40 -12.59 8.53
N THR A 225 -1.17 -11.53 7.74
CA THR A 225 -0.60 -11.68 6.38
C THR A 225 0.79 -11.10 6.20
N CYS A 226 1.20 -10.11 7.02
CA CYS A 226 2.43 -9.36 6.76
C CYS A 226 3.62 -9.87 7.58
N ASP A 227 4.83 -9.76 6.99
CA ASP A 227 6.09 -10.02 7.67
C ASP A 227 6.56 -8.80 8.47
N ARG A 228 6.47 -7.63 7.87
CA ARG A 228 6.81 -6.32 8.43
C ARG A 228 5.71 -5.31 8.14
N VAL A 229 5.72 -4.24 8.93
CA VAL A 229 4.72 -3.18 8.79
C VAL A 229 5.34 -1.80 8.96
N ILE A 230 4.83 -0.86 8.19
CA ILE A 230 5.11 0.57 8.26
C ILE A 230 3.86 1.27 8.78
N VAL A 231 4.00 2.03 9.83
CA VAL A 231 2.94 2.90 10.36
C VAL A 231 3.17 4.32 9.87
N MET A 232 2.22 4.88 9.12
CA MET A 232 2.32 6.23 8.56
C MET A 232 1.31 7.19 9.19
N TYR A 233 1.76 8.43 9.43
CA TYR A 233 0.90 9.53 9.86
C TYR A 233 1.41 10.85 9.32
N GLY A 234 0.51 11.69 8.78
CA GLY A 234 0.84 13.05 8.34
C GLY A 234 1.95 13.12 7.27
N GLY A 235 2.00 12.14 6.37
CA GLY A 235 2.97 12.08 5.27
C GLY A 235 4.35 11.56 5.66
N VAL A 236 4.56 11.09 6.91
CA VAL A 236 5.83 10.55 7.38
C VAL A 236 5.66 9.17 8.01
N ILE A 237 6.76 8.40 8.05
CA ILE A 237 6.80 7.12 8.76
C ILE A 237 6.94 7.39 10.26
N GLN A 238 6.08 6.81 11.06
CA GLN A 238 6.13 6.84 12.52
C GLN A 238 6.88 5.64 13.09
N GLU A 239 6.69 4.47 12.48
CA GLU A 239 7.30 3.23 12.95
C GLU A 239 7.43 2.21 11.81
N ILE A 240 8.54 1.44 11.81
CA ILE A 240 8.75 0.27 10.94
C ILE A 240 9.22 -0.86 11.84
N ALA A 241 8.54 -2.00 11.83
CA ALA A 241 8.93 -3.16 12.62
C ALA A 241 8.49 -4.47 11.97
N SER A 242 9.02 -5.59 12.49
CA SER A 242 8.38 -6.88 12.25
C SER A 242 6.97 -6.88 12.86
N ILE A 243 6.07 -7.68 12.34
CA ILE A 243 4.73 -7.83 12.92
C ILE A 243 4.81 -8.17 14.40
N PHE A 244 5.68 -9.11 14.75
CA PHE A 244 5.86 -9.53 16.14
C PHE A 244 6.28 -8.37 17.05
N ASP A 245 7.26 -7.58 16.64
CA ASP A 245 7.78 -6.46 17.44
C ASP A 245 6.76 -5.33 17.56
N LEU A 246 6.04 -5.02 16.46
CA LEU A 246 5.02 -3.97 16.48
C LEU A 246 3.90 -4.29 17.49
N PHE A 247 3.40 -5.53 17.51
CA PHE A 247 2.32 -5.93 18.42
C PHE A 247 2.79 -6.13 19.86
N LYS A 248 4.04 -6.56 20.07
CA LYS A 248 4.59 -6.81 21.39
C LYS A 248 5.16 -5.56 22.06
N ASN A 249 5.88 -4.75 21.31
CA ASN A 249 6.65 -3.62 21.82
C ASN A 249 6.49 -2.36 20.94
N PRO A 250 5.26 -1.86 20.69
CA PRO A 250 5.08 -0.63 19.90
C PRO A 250 5.81 0.53 20.60
N THR A 251 6.57 1.30 19.82
CA THR A 251 7.39 2.39 20.36
C THR A 251 6.74 3.75 20.15
N SER A 252 6.24 4.03 18.93
CA SER A 252 5.58 5.29 18.63
C SER A 252 4.28 5.47 19.43
N PRO A 253 4.03 6.64 20.02
CA PRO A 253 2.74 6.93 20.68
C PRO A 253 1.54 6.69 19.76
N TYR A 254 1.69 7.01 18.47
CA TYR A 254 0.64 6.79 17.48
C TYR A 254 0.35 5.29 17.27
N THR A 255 1.39 4.47 17.17
CA THR A 255 1.24 3.01 17.05
C THR A 255 0.54 2.43 18.28
N LYS A 256 0.94 2.85 19.48
CA LYS A 256 0.29 2.43 20.74
C LYS A 256 -1.20 2.75 20.75
N ALA A 257 -1.53 3.98 20.35
CA ALA A 257 -2.91 4.43 20.30
C ALA A 257 -3.75 3.70 19.23
N LEU A 258 -3.14 3.37 18.07
CA LEU A 258 -3.79 2.52 17.06
C LEU A 258 -4.05 1.11 17.60
N MET A 259 -3.09 0.49 18.30
CA MET A 259 -3.25 -0.84 18.92
C MET A 259 -4.31 -0.84 20.00
N ASP A 260 -4.41 0.22 20.81
CA ASP A 260 -5.43 0.36 21.85
C ASP A 260 -6.86 0.56 21.31
N SER A 261 -6.99 0.94 20.05
CA SER A 261 -8.28 1.05 19.37
C SER A 261 -8.84 -0.28 18.86
N ILE A 262 -8.01 -1.35 18.85
CA ILE A 262 -8.44 -2.70 18.43
C ILE A 262 -9.24 -3.35 19.56
N PRO A 263 -10.45 -3.90 19.27
CA PRO A 263 -11.20 -4.66 20.25
C PRO A 263 -10.41 -5.89 20.73
N LYS A 264 -10.10 -5.99 22.02
CA LYS A 264 -9.48 -7.18 22.62
C LYS A 264 -10.59 -8.15 23.03
N MET A 265 -10.57 -9.38 22.49
CA MET A 265 -11.61 -10.38 22.77
C MET A 265 -11.70 -10.80 24.26
N ASP A 266 -10.60 -10.67 24.99
CA ASP A 266 -10.48 -11.14 26.39
C ASP A 266 -10.78 -10.05 27.43
N VAL A 267 -11.01 -8.81 27.03
CA VAL A 267 -11.26 -7.69 27.94
C VAL A 267 -12.61 -7.07 27.62
N LYS A 268 -13.59 -7.25 28.52
CA LYS A 268 -14.82 -6.43 28.48
C LYS A 268 -14.46 -4.98 28.82
N SER A 269 -14.17 -4.20 27.80
CA SER A 269 -14.00 -2.76 27.93
C SER A 269 -15.30 -2.07 27.57
N ASP A 270 -15.85 -1.29 28.50
CA ASP A 270 -17.09 -0.52 28.27
C ASP A 270 -16.93 0.57 27.18
N ARG A 271 -15.70 0.93 26.83
CA ARG A 271 -15.37 1.88 25.76
C ARG A 271 -14.00 1.56 25.13
N LEU A 272 -13.96 1.48 23.81
CA LEU A 272 -12.70 1.48 23.06
C LEU A 272 -12.02 2.86 23.24
N ARG A 273 -10.71 2.87 23.45
CA ARG A 273 -9.92 4.11 23.45
C ARG A 273 -9.70 4.56 22.01
N ALA A 274 -10.54 5.46 21.53
CA ALA A 274 -10.31 6.12 20.24
C ALA A 274 -9.22 7.19 20.39
N LEU A 275 -8.40 7.36 19.35
CA LEU A 275 -7.49 8.49 19.23
C LEU A 275 -8.27 9.80 19.35
N LYS A 276 -7.82 10.73 20.22
CA LYS A 276 -8.46 12.03 20.42
C LYS A 276 -8.38 12.88 19.13
N GLY A 277 -9.46 13.59 18.85
CA GLY A 277 -9.52 14.57 17.75
C GLY A 277 -9.60 13.95 16.36
N MET A 278 -9.67 14.79 15.35
CA MET A 278 -9.62 14.43 13.93
C MET A 278 -8.18 14.51 13.42
N VAL A 279 -7.87 13.78 12.34
CA VAL A 279 -6.61 13.94 11.62
C VAL A 279 -6.56 15.36 11.05
N PRO A 280 -5.56 16.18 11.42
CA PRO A 280 -5.42 17.51 10.83
C PRO A 280 -5.22 17.42 9.33
N SER A 281 -5.68 18.44 8.61
CA SER A 281 -5.37 18.55 7.19
C SER A 281 -3.84 18.56 6.99
N ILE A 282 -3.36 17.89 5.95
CA ILE A 282 -1.93 17.89 5.61
C ILE A 282 -1.39 19.32 5.37
N LEU A 283 -2.26 20.27 5.02
CA LEU A 283 -1.93 21.68 4.87
C LEU A 283 -1.70 22.40 6.21
N GLU A 284 -2.27 21.86 7.31
CA GLU A 284 -2.14 22.41 8.66
C GLU A 284 -0.93 21.82 9.40
N LEU A 285 -0.41 20.69 8.90
CA LEU A 285 0.76 20.03 9.46
C LEU A 285 2.03 20.74 9.00
N GLY A 286 2.64 21.53 9.89
CA GLY A 286 3.93 22.18 9.69
C GLY A 286 5.10 21.20 9.61
N ASP A 287 6.34 21.71 9.72
CA ASP A 287 7.57 20.89 9.78
C ASP A 287 7.90 20.44 11.22
N GLU A 288 6.98 20.66 12.16
CA GLU A 288 7.05 20.20 13.54
C GLU A 288 6.59 18.74 13.67
N CYS A 289 6.73 18.16 14.87
CA CYS A 289 6.21 16.83 15.17
C CYS A 289 4.72 16.72 14.80
N LYS A 290 4.39 15.82 13.89
CA LYS A 290 3.03 15.63 13.35
C LYS A 290 2.01 15.18 14.41
N LEU A 291 2.49 14.60 15.52
CA LEU A 291 1.64 14.06 16.59
C LEU A 291 1.22 15.12 17.62
N CYS A 292 1.93 16.25 17.73
CA CYS A 292 1.72 17.25 18.80
C CYS A 292 0.29 17.83 18.84
N SER A 293 -0.45 17.80 17.75
CA SER A 293 -1.83 18.27 17.72
C SER A 293 -2.86 17.30 18.36
N ARG A 294 -2.46 16.03 18.57
CA ARG A 294 -3.38 14.96 19.02
C ARG A 294 -2.93 14.24 20.28
N PHE A 295 -1.69 14.46 20.71
CA PHE A 295 -1.12 13.81 21.89
C PHE A 295 -0.73 14.87 22.92
N ASP A 296 -0.98 14.57 24.19
CA ASP A 296 -0.52 15.40 25.28
C ASP A 296 1.02 15.31 25.41
N PRO A 297 1.71 16.35 25.89
CA PRO A 297 3.17 16.34 26.05
C PRO A 297 3.72 15.18 26.88
N GLU A 298 2.90 14.61 27.78
CA GLU A 298 3.25 13.45 28.61
C GLU A 298 3.28 12.15 27.78
N ASP A 299 2.45 12.06 26.73
CA ASP A 299 2.33 10.88 25.86
C ASP A 299 3.27 10.95 24.66
N CYS A 300 3.76 12.15 24.31
CA CYS A 300 4.61 12.36 23.15
C CYS A 300 5.86 13.16 23.57
N ALA A 301 6.97 12.48 23.76
CA ALA A 301 8.24 13.10 24.21
C ALA A 301 8.80 14.18 23.28
N CYS A 302 8.31 14.27 22.04
CA CYS A 302 8.64 15.35 21.09
C CYS A 302 7.70 16.55 21.20
N CYS A 303 6.60 16.46 21.96
CA CYS A 303 5.70 17.57 22.19
C CYS A 303 6.41 18.65 23.03
N GLY A 304 6.60 19.83 22.43
CA GLY A 304 7.33 20.95 23.03
C GLY A 304 8.67 21.25 22.36
N THR A 305 9.21 20.33 21.55
CA THR A 305 10.30 20.63 20.64
C THR A 305 9.73 21.05 19.28
N LYS A 306 10.20 22.15 18.71
CA LYS A 306 9.80 22.59 17.37
C LYS A 306 10.47 21.79 16.24
N ILE A 307 10.98 20.59 16.55
CA ILE A 307 11.77 19.78 15.62
C ILE A 307 11.02 18.46 15.41
N GLU A 308 10.79 18.09 14.15
CA GLU A 308 10.30 16.76 13.79
C GLU A 308 11.31 15.72 14.28
N PRO A 309 10.89 14.70 15.05
CA PRO A 309 11.79 13.61 15.44
C PRO A 309 12.30 12.84 14.22
N GLU A 310 13.53 12.37 14.27
CA GLU A 310 14.09 11.51 13.24
C GLU A 310 13.59 10.07 13.39
N LEU A 311 13.46 9.35 12.27
CA LEU A 311 13.23 7.91 12.28
C LEU A 311 14.55 7.23 12.65
N ALA A 312 14.61 6.61 13.83
CA ALA A 312 15.82 5.99 14.35
C ALA A 312 15.61 4.51 14.65
N GLU A 313 16.65 3.70 14.53
CA GLU A 313 16.62 2.29 14.91
C GLU A 313 16.63 2.18 16.45
N VAL A 314 15.56 1.64 17.02
CA VAL A 314 15.37 1.47 18.47
C VAL A 314 15.74 0.06 18.92
N SER A 315 15.68 -0.91 18.04
CA SER A 315 16.22 -2.26 18.19
C SER A 315 16.47 -2.86 16.81
N PRO A 316 17.21 -3.95 16.66
CA PRO A 316 17.57 -4.49 15.34
C PRO A 316 16.38 -4.69 14.42
N GLY A 317 16.32 -3.92 13.33
CA GLY A 317 15.24 -3.94 12.33
C GLY A 317 13.94 -3.23 12.76
N HIS A 318 13.92 -2.62 13.94
CA HIS A 318 12.79 -1.86 14.46
C HIS A 318 13.16 -0.37 14.49
N PHE A 319 12.46 0.44 13.71
CA PHE A 319 12.67 1.88 13.59
C PHE A 319 11.44 2.61 14.11
N ALA A 320 11.66 3.67 14.89
CA ALA A 320 10.58 4.52 15.36
C ALA A 320 10.99 5.99 15.30
N ARG A 321 10.00 6.85 15.08
CA ARG A 321 10.19 8.30 15.10
C ARG A 321 10.10 8.77 16.55
N VAL A 322 11.25 8.94 17.16
CA VAL A 322 11.41 9.26 18.60
C VAL A 322 12.39 10.42 18.78
N SER A 323 12.25 11.16 19.91
CA SER A 323 13.25 12.17 20.24
C SER A 323 14.58 11.50 20.61
N LYS A 324 15.71 12.20 20.35
CA LYS A 324 17.06 11.68 20.67
C LYS A 324 17.26 11.30 22.16
N GLU A 325 16.47 11.87 23.04
CA GLU A 325 16.52 11.56 24.50
C GLU A 325 15.99 10.17 24.83
N PHE A 326 15.23 9.53 23.94
CA PHE A 326 14.72 8.17 24.11
C PHE A 326 15.70 7.07 23.64
N LEU A 327 16.80 7.46 22.99
CA LEU A 327 17.82 6.54 22.46
C LEU A 327 18.99 6.28 23.43
N VAL A 328 18.89 6.76 24.68
CA VAL A 328 19.93 6.61 25.72
C VAL A 328 19.55 5.51 26.71
#